data_9381ca8e374ab266b694d0002f61943d
#
_entry.id   9381ca8e374ab266b694d0002f61943d
#
_cell.length_a   1.000
_cell.length_b   1.000
_cell.length_c   1.000
_cell.angle_alpha   90.00
_cell.angle_beta   90.00
_cell.angle_gamma   90.00
#
_symmetry.space_group_name_H-M   'P 1'
#
loop_
_entity.id
_entity.type
_entity.pdbx_description
1 polymer ?
#
loop_
_entity_poly.entity_id
_entity_poly.type
_entity_poly.pdbx_seq_one_letter_code
_entity_poly.pdbx_strand_id
1 'polypeptide(L)'
;MNVEDLLKQKDIPYLPRGKDFEVSCLNPDHPDRNPSMRIDQVTGIFNCFSCGFKGNLFTHFGQKANKMEIKRQLLKKKIDEVRAESVGLQMPEGYAPYVGNWRGISPATYREFEAFIHSGKEFVGRICFPIRDRSGRIVSFQSRTTADQQPKYLNTPPGAKMPLFPVVEPIQGRIILVEGIFDVMNIHEKGLTNAVCCFEVKNVTEEKLQVLAVSGVEGVDVFLDNDEAGQGQAAKVRELCE
;
A
#
# COMPACT_ATOMS: atom_id res chain seq x y z
N MET A 1 -2.31 -34.22 -6.98
CA MET A 1 -2.43 -34.28 -5.52
C MET A 1 -1.78 -33.05 -4.95
N ASN A 2 -2.48 -32.28 -4.15
CA ASN A 2 -1.99 -31.10 -3.45
C ASN A 2 -1.62 -31.46 -2.00
N VAL A 3 -1.15 -30.48 -1.22
CA VAL A 3 -0.69 -30.69 0.18
C VAL A 3 -1.84 -31.14 1.07
N GLU A 4 -3.02 -30.53 0.92
CA GLU A 4 -4.20 -30.84 1.72
C GLU A 4 -4.70 -32.27 1.46
N ASP A 5 -4.73 -32.68 0.17
CA ASP A 5 -5.11 -34.04 -0.21
C ASP A 5 -4.16 -35.07 0.40
N LEU A 6 -2.86 -34.77 0.45
CA LEU A 6 -1.88 -35.67 1.04
C LEU A 6 -2.02 -35.77 2.55
N LEU A 7 -2.30 -34.66 3.24
CA LEU A 7 -2.57 -34.67 4.68
C LEU A 7 -3.82 -35.51 5.00
N LYS A 8 -4.91 -35.34 4.23
CA LYS A 8 -6.13 -36.14 4.35
C LYS A 8 -5.86 -37.64 4.08
N GLN A 9 -5.11 -37.95 3.02
CA GLN A 9 -4.75 -39.33 2.68
C GLN A 9 -3.92 -40.03 3.75
N LYS A 10 -3.16 -39.23 4.52
CA LYS A 10 -2.29 -39.76 5.61
C LYS A 10 -2.94 -39.62 6.99
N ASP A 11 -4.23 -39.25 7.06
CA ASP A 11 -4.98 -39.06 8.30
C ASP A 11 -4.26 -38.10 9.29
N ILE A 12 -3.56 -37.06 8.76
CA ILE A 12 -2.86 -36.08 9.58
C ILE A 12 -3.81 -34.92 9.87
N PRO A 13 -4.19 -34.69 11.13
CA PRO A 13 -4.99 -33.54 11.52
C PRO A 13 -4.22 -32.23 11.25
N TYR A 14 -4.89 -31.23 10.69
CA TYR A 14 -4.29 -29.94 10.37
C TYR A 14 -5.26 -28.79 10.65
N LEU A 15 -4.69 -27.61 10.93
CA LEU A 15 -5.43 -26.35 11.06
C LEU A 15 -4.84 -25.33 10.08
N PRO A 16 -5.68 -24.68 9.24
CA PRO A 16 -5.21 -23.61 8.38
C PRO A 16 -4.73 -22.40 9.21
N ARG A 17 -3.53 -21.90 8.92
CA ARG A 17 -2.92 -20.72 9.55
C ARG A 17 -2.24 -19.83 8.51
N GLY A 18 -3.02 -18.94 7.92
CA GLY A 18 -2.54 -18.07 6.84
C GLY A 18 -2.14 -18.88 5.62
N LYS A 19 -0.85 -18.82 5.23
CA LYS A 19 -0.32 -19.59 4.09
C LYS A 19 0.08 -21.03 4.43
N ASP A 20 0.01 -21.41 5.69
CA ASP A 20 0.49 -22.70 6.19
C ASP A 20 -0.64 -23.55 6.78
N PHE A 21 -0.43 -24.86 6.83
CA PHE A 21 -1.14 -25.77 7.72
C PHE A 21 -0.30 -25.98 8.99
N GLU A 22 -0.96 -25.91 10.14
CA GLU A 22 -0.40 -26.26 11.43
C GLU A 22 -0.72 -27.72 11.72
N VAL A 23 0.31 -28.52 12.00
CA VAL A 23 0.19 -29.95 12.28
C VAL A 23 1.10 -30.34 13.45
N SER A 24 0.83 -31.49 14.06
CA SER A 24 1.80 -32.12 14.97
C SER A 24 3.05 -32.54 14.20
N CYS A 25 4.19 -32.52 14.86
CA CYS A 25 5.47 -32.81 14.23
C CYS A 25 5.51 -34.23 13.62
N LEU A 26 6.01 -34.32 12.40
CA LEU A 26 6.16 -35.59 11.67
C LEU A 26 7.47 -36.32 12.00
N ASN A 27 8.30 -35.78 12.90
CA ASN A 27 9.50 -36.45 13.35
C ASN A 27 9.13 -37.52 14.40
N PRO A 28 9.41 -38.81 14.15
CA PRO A 28 9.10 -39.89 15.08
C PRO A 28 9.75 -39.71 16.48
N ASP A 29 10.92 -39.04 16.53
CA ASP A 29 11.67 -38.80 17.76
C ASP A 29 11.16 -37.58 18.56
N HIS A 30 10.13 -36.88 18.06
CA HIS A 30 9.56 -35.74 18.70
C HIS A 30 8.07 -35.91 18.99
N PRO A 31 7.69 -36.41 20.17
CA PRO A 31 6.29 -36.55 20.58
C PRO A 31 5.68 -35.15 20.79
N ASP A 32 5.00 -34.64 19.77
CA ASP A 32 4.45 -33.30 19.75
C ASP A 32 3.02 -33.30 20.33
N ARG A 33 2.88 -32.84 21.57
CA ARG A 33 1.58 -32.74 22.25
C ARG A 33 0.78 -31.53 21.81
N ASN A 34 1.48 -30.49 21.36
CA ASN A 34 0.87 -29.26 20.80
C ASN A 34 1.42 -29.06 19.40
N PRO A 35 0.57 -28.92 18.37
CA PRO A 35 1.03 -28.74 17.00
C PRO A 35 2.08 -27.63 16.87
N SER A 36 3.29 -28.01 16.45
CA SER A 36 4.43 -27.09 16.34
C SER A 36 5.10 -27.07 14.96
N MET A 37 4.55 -27.83 14.01
CA MET A 37 5.04 -27.85 12.64
C MET A 37 4.14 -27.02 11.73
N ARG A 38 4.78 -26.25 10.85
CA ARG A 38 4.12 -25.52 9.76
C ARG A 38 4.47 -26.14 8.42
N ILE A 39 3.46 -26.32 7.59
CA ILE A 39 3.58 -26.86 6.25
C ILE A 39 2.99 -25.83 5.27
N ASP A 40 3.78 -25.29 4.36
CA ASP A 40 3.29 -24.38 3.31
C ASP A 40 2.25 -25.11 2.43
N GLN A 41 1.08 -24.50 2.31
CA GLN A 41 -0.11 -25.10 1.66
C GLN A 41 0.08 -25.42 0.19
N VAL A 42 1.03 -24.76 -0.48
CA VAL A 42 1.28 -24.91 -1.92
C VAL A 42 2.47 -25.81 -2.20
N THR A 43 3.59 -25.54 -1.55
CA THR A 43 4.87 -26.22 -1.82
C THR A 43 5.07 -27.48 -1.03
N GLY A 44 4.37 -27.64 0.11
CA GLY A 44 4.55 -28.75 1.06
C GLY A 44 5.87 -28.66 1.85
N ILE A 45 6.60 -27.55 1.78
CA ILE A 45 7.77 -27.33 2.61
C ILE A 45 7.32 -27.19 4.04
N PHE A 46 7.98 -27.93 4.94
CA PHE A 46 7.64 -27.89 6.36
C PHE A 46 8.85 -27.58 7.24
N ASN A 47 8.54 -27.02 8.40
CA ASN A 47 9.49 -26.81 9.51
C ASN A 47 8.76 -26.95 10.84
N CYS A 48 9.33 -27.74 11.76
CA CYS A 48 8.90 -27.81 13.14
C CYS A 48 9.65 -26.76 13.96
N PHE A 49 8.92 -25.86 14.61
CA PHE A 49 9.51 -24.80 15.42
C PHE A 49 10.04 -25.28 16.79
N SER A 50 9.65 -26.49 17.24
CA SER A 50 10.13 -27.08 18.48
C SER A 50 11.43 -27.85 18.32
N CYS A 51 11.53 -28.75 17.33
CA CYS A 51 12.70 -29.61 17.16
C CYS A 51 13.57 -29.31 15.94
N GLY A 52 13.14 -28.32 15.09
CA GLY A 52 13.88 -27.96 13.89
C GLY A 52 13.78 -28.96 12.74
N PHE A 53 12.96 -30.00 12.85
CA PHE A 53 12.75 -30.97 11.77
C PHE A 53 12.12 -30.29 10.56
N LYS A 54 12.79 -30.37 9.42
CA LYS A 54 12.40 -29.67 8.20
C LYS A 54 12.53 -30.56 6.98
N GLY A 55 11.71 -30.28 5.96
CA GLY A 55 11.73 -31.03 4.72
C GLY A 55 10.59 -30.64 3.79
N ASN A 56 10.20 -31.60 2.95
CA ASN A 56 9.03 -31.45 2.09
C ASN A 56 8.09 -32.65 2.27
N LEU A 57 6.80 -32.38 2.45
CA LEU A 57 5.76 -33.36 2.76
C LEU A 57 5.69 -34.48 1.72
N PHE A 58 5.76 -34.12 0.43
CA PHE A 58 5.70 -35.11 -0.65
C PHE A 58 6.90 -36.08 -0.58
N THR A 59 8.10 -35.55 -0.42
CA THR A 59 9.33 -36.36 -0.31
C THR A 59 9.31 -37.21 0.97
N HIS A 60 8.82 -36.67 2.08
CA HIS A 60 8.71 -37.37 3.36
C HIS A 60 7.83 -38.63 3.24
N PHE A 61 6.77 -38.57 2.46
CA PHE A 61 5.89 -39.73 2.21
C PHE A 61 6.20 -40.49 0.92
N GLY A 62 7.41 -40.32 0.35
CA GLY A 62 7.85 -41.03 -0.86
C GLY A 62 7.06 -40.67 -2.11
N GLN A 63 6.39 -39.52 -2.12
CA GLN A 63 5.57 -39.04 -3.21
C GLN A 63 6.35 -38.05 -4.08
N LYS A 64 6.07 -38.00 -5.38
CA LYS A 64 6.60 -36.98 -6.27
C LYS A 64 5.68 -35.76 -6.25
N ALA A 65 6.22 -34.60 -5.81
CA ALA A 65 5.51 -33.33 -5.94
C ALA A 65 5.21 -33.06 -7.42
N ASN A 66 3.97 -32.69 -7.72
CA ASN A 66 3.63 -32.22 -9.06
C ASN A 66 4.15 -30.78 -9.24
N LYS A 67 5.40 -30.66 -9.69
CA LYS A 67 6.07 -29.36 -9.88
C LYS A 67 5.31 -28.41 -10.78
N MET A 68 4.59 -28.94 -11.79
CA MET A 68 3.79 -28.12 -12.69
C MET A 68 2.58 -27.53 -12.00
N GLU A 69 1.89 -28.32 -11.16
CA GLU A 69 0.74 -27.85 -10.39
C GLU A 69 1.13 -26.81 -9.33
N ILE A 70 2.24 -27.05 -8.62
CA ILE A 70 2.82 -26.07 -7.68
C ILE A 70 3.12 -24.76 -8.41
N LYS A 71 3.81 -24.82 -9.56
CA LYS A 71 4.13 -23.64 -10.36
C LYS A 71 2.88 -22.90 -10.82
N ARG A 72 1.83 -23.64 -11.23
CA ARG A 72 0.56 -23.08 -11.66
C ARG A 72 -0.18 -22.36 -10.52
N GLN A 73 -0.19 -22.93 -9.32
CA GLN A 73 -0.81 -22.31 -8.15
C GLN A 73 -0.07 -21.05 -7.69
N LEU A 74 1.26 -21.09 -7.68
CA LEU A 74 2.09 -19.92 -7.38
C LEU A 74 1.88 -18.80 -8.41
N LEU A 75 1.80 -19.14 -9.70
CA LEU A 75 1.53 -18.17 -10.76
C LEU A 75 0.12 -17.60 -10.64
N LYS A 76 -0.88 -18.43 -10.36
CA LYS A 76 -2.27 -17.97 -10.13
C LYS A 76 -2.33 -16.98 -8.97
N LYS A 77 -1.71 -17.31 -7.83
CA LYS A 77 -1.64 -16.41 -6.67
C LYS A 77 -1.01 -15.06 -7.04
N LYS A 78 0.11 -15.09 -7.78
CA LYS A 78 0.78 -13.87 -8.24
C LYS A 78 -0.08 -13.05 -9.21
N ILE A 79 -0.84 -13.72 -10.10
CA ILE A 79 -1.79 -13.05 -10.99
C ILE A 79 -2.93 -12.40 -10.19
N ASP A 80 -3.46 -13.08 -9.19
CA ASP A 80 -4.53 -12.54 -8.35
C ASP A 80 -4.04 -11.35 -7.50
N GLU A 81 -2.81 -11.39 -6.98
CA GLU A 81 -2.16 -10.25 -6.31
C GLU A 81 -2.02 -9.05 -7.26
N VAL A 82 -1.48 -9.26 -8.46
CA VAL A 82 -1.35 -8.20 -9.48
C VAL A 82 -2.71 -7.64 -9.91
N ARG A 83 -3.73 -8.49 -10.05
CA ARG A 83 -5.09 -8.04 -10.35
C ARG A 83 -5.69 -7.21 -9.23
N ALA A 84 -5.53 -7.63 -7.97
CA ALA A 84 -5.98 -6.86 -6.81
C ALA A 84 -5.32 -5.48 -6.77
N GLU A 85 -4.01 -5.41 -7.03
CA GLU A 85 -3.29 -4.14 -7.16
C GLU A 85 -3.76 -3.31 -8.38
N SER A 86 -4.22 -3.95 -9.45
CA SER A 86 -4.65 -3.25 -10.68
C SER A 86 -6.02 -2.58 -10.59
N VAL A 87 -6.91 -3.05 -9.73
CA VAL A 87 -8.27 -2.51 -9.59
C VAL A 87 -8.29 -1.20 -8.79
N GLY A 88 -7.37 -1.03 -7.84
CA GLY A 88 -7.37 0.07 -6.89
C GLY A 88 -8.49 -0.04 -5.84
N LEU A 89 -8.49 0.92 -4.92
CA LEU A 89 -9.54 1.05 -3.91
C LEU A 89 -10.81 1.64 -4.54
N GLN A 90 -11.96 1.30 -3.97
CA GLN A 90 -13.24 1.91 -4.33
C GLN A 90 -13.62 2.97 -3.32
N MET A 91 -14.36 3.99 -3.76
CA MET A 91 -14.95 4.95 -2.81
C MET A 91 -15.81 4.21 -1.79
N PRO A 92 -15.76 4.57 -0.50
CA PRO A 92 -16.56 3.92 0.52
C PRO A 92 -18.05 4.14 0.26
N GLU A 93 -18.85 3.10 0.40
CA GLU A 93 -20.30 3.19 0.20
C GLU A 93 -20.92 4.21 1.18
N GLY A 94 -21.78 5.08 0.69
CA GLY A 94 -22.44 6.11 1.50
C GLY A 94 -21.58 7.33 1.82
N TYR A 95 -20.45 7.55 1.10
CA TYR A 95 -19.72 8.81 1.22
C TYR A 95 -20.55 10.01 0.71
N ALA A 96 -20.25 11.18 1.25
CA ALA A 96 -20.83 12.44 0.77
C ALA A 96 -19.71 13.44 0.42
N PRO A 97 -19.87 14.25 -0.65
CA PRO A 97 -18.90 15.30 -0.96
C PRO A 97 -18.74 16.27 0.21
N TYR A 98 -17.52 16.69 0.47
CA TYR A 98 -17.28 17.77 1.43
C TYR A 98 -17.63 19.13 0.80
N VAL A 99 -18.49 19.89 1.47
CA VAL A 99 -18.99 21.19 0.98
C VAL A 99 -18.62 22.36 1.89
N GLY A 100 -17.71 22.16 2.83
CA GLY A 100 -17.24 23.22 3.74
C GLY A 100 -16.16 24.11 3.11
N ASN A 101 -15.70 25.07 3.90
CA ASN A 101 -14.64 26.03 3.53
C ASN A 101 -13.50 26.04 4.56
N TRP A 102 -13.18 24.90 5.12
CA TRP A 102 -12.18 24.78 6.18
C TRP A 102 -10.80 25.30 5.68
N ARG A 103 -10.05 26.01 6.53
CA ARG A 103 -8.79 26.68 6.22
C ARG A 103 -8.88 27.74 5.12
N GLY A 104 -10.06 28.31 4.86
CA GLY A 104 -10.24 29.34 3.84
C GLY A 104 -10.17 28.83 2.39
N ILE A 105 -10.16 27.51 2.19
CA ILE A 105 -10.22 26.88 0.88
C ILE A 105 -11.68 26.78 0.44
N SER A 106 -11.96 27.16 -0.81
CA SER A 106 -13.33 27.16 -1.31
C SER A 106 -13.93 25.77 -1.49
N PRO A 107 -15.25 25.61 -1.43
CA PRO A 107 -15.90 24.35 -1.75
C PRO A 107 -15.64 23.89 -3.18
N ALA A 108 -15.30 24.80 -4.11
CA ALA A 108 -14.94 24.47 -5.49
C ALA A 108 -13.62 23.69 -5.53
N THR A 109 -12.60 24.19 -4.83
CA THR A 109 -11.30 23.53 -4.72
C THR A 109 -11.41 22.18 -3.99
N TYR A 110 -12.20 22.09 -2.92
CA TYR A 110 -12.46 20.79 -2.27
C TYR A 110 -13.09 19.77 -3.23
N ARG A 111 -14.00 20.22 -4.09
CA ARG A 111 -14.64 19.36 -5.10
C ARG A 111 -13.64 18.93 -6.17
N GLU A 112 -12.76 19.82 -6.61
CA GLU A 112 -11.69 19.50 -7.57
C GLU A 112 -10.79 18.37 -7.07
N PHE A 113 -10.49 18.38 -5.77
CA PHE A 113 -9.72 17.34 -5.09
C PHE A 113 -10.56 16.14 -4.63
N GLU A 114 -11.81 16.03 -5.06
CA GLU A 114 -12.76 14.95 -4.71
C GLU A 114 -12.91 14.77 -3.18
N ALA A 115 -12.79 15.86 -2.40
CA ALA A 115 -12.90 15.80 -0.96
C ALA A 115 -14.26 15.27 -0.50
N PHE A 116 -14.26 14.36 0.46
CA PHE A 116 -15.46 13.73 0.96
C PHE A 116 -15.47 13.55 2.48
N ILE A 117 -16.64 13.24 3.02
CA ILE A 117 -16.85 12.82 4.40
C ILE A 117 -17.54 11.46 4.42
N HIS A 118 -17.30 10.70 5.46
CA HIS A 118 -17.91 9.39 5.65
C HIS A 118 -18.03 9.06 7.14
N SER A 119 -19.11 8.34 7.54
CA SER A 119 -19.41 8.00 8.93
C SER A 119 -18.65 6.76 9.44
N GLY A 120 -17.98 6.02 8.57
CA GLY A 120 -17.20 4.83 8.96
C GLY A 120 -16.06 5.17 9.90
N LYS A 121 -15.69 4.22 10.76
CA LYS A 121 -14.70 4.37 11.84
C LYS A 121 -13.38 5.03 11.41
N GLU A 122 -12.92 4.72 10.20
CA GLU A 122 -11.63 5.21 9.65
C GLU A 122 -11.70 6.66 9.16
N PHE A 123 -12.90 7.17 8.89
CA PHE A 123 -13.13 8.45 8.23
C PHE A 123 -13.91 9.46 9.08
N VAL A 124 -14.58 9.01 10.14
CA VAL A 124 -15.48 9.84 10.95
C VAL A 124 -14.76 11.07 11.54
N GLY A 125 -15.37 12.25 11.40
CA GLY A 125 -14.82 13.52 11.88
C GLY A 125 -13.62 14.03 11.08
N ARG A 126 -13.47 13.57 9.84
CA ARG A 126 -12.33 13.90 8.96
C ARG A 126 -12.80 14.37 7.60
N ILE A 127 -12.01 15.23 6.98
CA ILE A 127 -12.08 15.50 5.55
C ILE A 127 -11.15 14.50 4.87
N CYS A 128 -11.68 13.76 3.90
CA CYS A 128 -11.00 12.64 3.25
C CYS A 128 -10.76 12.95 1.76
N PHE A 129 -9.65 12.48 1.23
CA PHE A 129 -9.25 12.67 -0.17
C PHE A 129 -8.86 11.33 -0.77
N PRO A 130 -9.42 10.95 -1.93
CA PRO A 130 -8.94 9.80 -2.67
C PRO A 130 -7.60 10.14 -3.34
N ILE A 131 -6.58 9.38 -3.01
CA ILE A 131 -5.26 9.56 -3.59
C ILE A 131 -5.13 8.62 -4.78
N ARG A 132 -5.03 9.20 -5.96
CA ARG A 132 -4.97 8.46 -7.22
C ARG A 132 -3.54 8.35 -7.73
N ASP A 133 -3.23 7.21 -8.36
CA ASP A 133 -2.00 7.05 -9.13
C ASP A 133 -2.20 7.56 -10.58
N ARG A 134 -1.14 7.46 -11.39
CA ARG A 134 -1.16 7.89 -12.81
C ARG A 134 -2.15 7.15 -13.70
N SER A 135 -2.63 5.98 -13.29
CA SER A 135 -3.67 5.24 -14.00
C SER A 135 -5.09 5.63 -13.57
N GLY A 136 -5.22 6.61 -12.67
CA GLY A 136 -6.49 7.06 -12.10
C GLY A 136 -7.02 6.16 -10.98
N ARG A 137 -6.29 5.12 -10.58
CA ARG A 137 -6.72 4.20 -9.52
C ARG A 137 -6.53 4.85 -8.15
N ILE A 138 -7.48 4.68 -7.25
CA ILE A 138 -7.32 5.08 -5.86
C ILE A 138 -6.36 4.10 -5.17
N VAL A 139 -5.20 4.59 -4.74
CA VAL A 139 -4.18 3.79 -4.03
C VAL A 139 -4.25 3.98 -2.52
N SER A 140 -4.84 5.08 -2.07
CA SER A 140 -5.05 5.38 -0.66
C SER A 140 -6.15 6.41 -0.50
N PHE A 141 -6.67 6.52 0.73
CA PHE A 141 -7.40 7.70 1.17
C PHE A 141 -6.56 8.41 2.22
N GLN A 142 -6.25 9.67 2.01
CA GLN A 142 -5.70 10.50 3.06
C GLN A 142 -6.83 11.26 3.74
N SER A 143 -6.87 11.23 5.07
CA SER A 143 -7.88 11.92 5.84
C SER A 143 -7.26 12.84 6.89
N ARG A 144 -7.85 14.01 7.07
CA ARG A 144 -7.45 15.04 8.02
C ARG A 144 -8.56 15.31 9.02
N THR A 145 -8.28 15.22 10.31
CA THR A 145 -9.24 15.67 11.33
C THR A 145 -9.46 17.17 11.28
N THR A 146 -10.69 17.60 11.47
CA THR A 146 -11.05 19.01 11.63
C THR A 146 -11.11 19.43 13.10
N ALA A 147 -11.02 18.47 14.02
CA ALA A 147 -11.02 18.65 15.46
C ALA A 147 -9.63 18.39 16.06
N ASP A 148 -9.50 18.55 17.37
CA ASP A 148 -8.27 18.23 18.10
C ASP A 148 -8.17 16.72 18.40
N GLN A 149 -8.08 15.93 17.34
CA GLN A 149 -7.99 14.47 17.37
C GLN A 149 -6.64 14.02 16.84
N GLN A 150 -6.03 13.04 17.47
CA GLN A 150 -4.81 12.41 17.00
C GLN A 150 -5.07 11.03 16.35
N PRO A 151 -4.31 10.62 15.37
CA PRO A 151 -3.34 11.44 14.63
C PRO A 151 -4.04 12.47 13.73
N LYS A 152 -3.38 13.58 13.47
CA LYS A 152 -3.92 14.65 12.59
C LYS A 152 -4.25 14.12 11.19
N TYR A 153 -3.37 13.33 10.62
CA TYR A 153 -3.53 12.67 9.32
C TYR A 153 -3.59 11.16 9.47
N LEU A 154 -4.40 10.51 8.64
CA LEU A 154 -4.46 9.06 8.49
C LEU A 154 -4.42 8.70 7.02
N ASN A 155 -3.68 7.66 6.67
CA ASN A 155 -3.73 7.01 5.37
C ASN A 155 -4.45 5.66 5.50
N THR A 156 -5.40 5.40 4.62
CA THR A 156 -6.17 4.17 4.58
C THR A 156 -6.02 3.51 3.20
N PRO A 157 -5.44 2.31 3.09
CA PRO A 157 -4.87 1.52 4.17
C PRO A 157 -3.56 2.11 4.73
N PRO A 158 -3.19 1.78 5.99
CA PRO A 158 -1.90 2.15 6.55
C PRO A 158 -0.75 1.60 5.72
N GLY A 159 0.32 2.39 5.56
CA GLY A 159 1.52 1.98 4.82
C GLY A 159 1.37 1.98 3.30
N ALA A 160 0.28 2.53 2.75
CA ALA A 160 0.12 2.70 1.31
C ALA A 160 1.27 3.52 0.73
N LYS A 161 1.77 3.10 -0.44
CA LYS A 161 2.77 3.87 -1.19
C LYS A 161 2.10 5.09 -1.82
N MET A 162 2.34 6.25 -1.23
CA MET A 162 1.76 7.50 -1.70
C MET A 162 2.47 7.98 -2.96
N PRO A 163 1.75 8.32 -4.05
CA PRO A 163 2.34 8.99 -5.23
C PRO A 163 2.69 10.44 -4.90
N LEU A 164 3.27 11.18 -5.85
CA LEU A 164 3.15 12.64 -5.86
C LEU A 164 1.73 13.01 -6.29
N PHE A 165 1.09 13.95 -5.62
CA PHE A 165 -0.34 14.23 -5.78
C PHE A 165 -0.64 15.74 -5.83
N PRO A 166 -1.58 16.19 -6.66
CA PRO A 166 -2.34 15.41 -7.63
C PRO A 166 -1.46 14.85 -8.74
N VAL A 167 -1.97 13.86 -9.46
CA VAL A 167 -1.27 13.36 -10.65
C VAL A 167 -1.22 14.48 -11.69
N VAL A 168 0.00 14.78 -12.06
CA VAL A 168 0.25 15.83 -13.03
C VAL A 168 0.16 15.21 -14.43
N GLU A 169 -0.91 15.51 -15.16
CA GLU A 169 -1.02 15.26 -16.61
C GLU A 169 -0.21 16.32 -17.36
N PRO A 170 0.32 16.04 -18.59
CA PRO A 170 1.59 16.56 -19.06
C PRO A 170 1.75 18.04 -18.72
N ILE A 171 2.50 18.31 -17.66
CA ILE A 171 2.91 19.66 -17.33
C ILE A 171 4.10 19.98 -18.22
N GLN A 172 3.93 20.93 -19.10
CA GLN A 172 5.06 21.56 -19.74
C GLN A 172 5.63 22.62 -18.78
N GLY A 173 6.91 22.50 -18.48
CA GLY A 173 7.59 23.48 -17.66
C GLY A 173 7.84 23.00 -16.21
N ARG A 174 7.59 23.88 -15.25
CA ARG A 174 7.96 23.68 -13.85
C ARG A 174 6.78 23.25 -12.99
N ILE A 175 7.07 22.45 -11.95
CA ILE A 175 6.10 22.16 -10.89
C ILE A 175 6.53 22.80 -9.57
N ILE A 176 5.58 23.02 -8.68
CA ILE A 176 5.77 23.44 -7.31
C ILE A 176 5.59 22.22 -6.41
N LEU A 177 6.67 21.79 -5.74
CA LEU A 177 6.65 20.65 -4.82
C LEU A 177 6.48 21.16 -3.39
N VAL A 178 5.39 20.72 -2.75
CA VAL A 178 5.08 21.05 -1.34
C VAL A 178 4.93 19.79 -0.50
N GLU A 179 4.81 19.93 0.81
CA GLU A 179 4.72 18.79 1.70
C GLU A 179 3.32 18.21 1.77
N GLY A 180 2.30 19.03 1.99
CA GLY A 180 0.96 18.59 2.32
C GLY A 180 -0.10 18.87 1.25
N ILE A 181 -1.21 18.10 1.31
CA ILE A 181 -2.34 18.26 0.38
C ILE A 181 -3.00 19.64 0.51
N PHE A 182 -3.05 20.21 1.72
CA PHE A 182 -3.65 21.54 1.92
C PHE A 182 -2.79 22.66 1.35
N ASP A 183 -1.48 22.47 1.28
CA ASP A 183 -0.58 23.43 0.65
C ASP A 183 -0.82 23.45 -0.86
N VAL A 184 -0.94 22.27 -1.49
CA VAL A 184 -1.36 22.17 -2.89
C VAL A 184 -2.70 22.86 -3.11
N MET A 185 -3.70 22.55 -2.29
CA MET A 185 -5.05 23.16 -2.45
C MET A 185 -5.02 24.67 -2.30
N ASN A 186 -4.24 25.21 -1.36
CA ASN A 186 -4.07 26.66 -1.20
C ASN A 186 -3.40 27.32 -2.42
N ILE A 187 -2.47 26.63 -3.05
CA ILE A 187 -1.79 27.09 -4.26
C ILE A 187 -2.76 27.07 -5.46
N HIS A 188 -3.52 25.96 -5.59
CA HIS A 188 -4.56 25.82 -6.61
C HIS A 188 -5.67 26.89 -6.48
N GLU A 189 -6.06 27.23 -5.22
CA GLU A 189 -7.01 28.31 -4.93
C GLU A 189 -6.53 29.68 -5.48
N LYS A 190 -5.24 29.86 -5.67
CA LYS A 190 -4.62 31.05 -6.28
C LYS A 190 -4.41 30.93 -7.79
N GLY A 191 -4.91 29.86 -8.41
CA GLY A 191 -4.85 29.61 -9.84
C GLY A 191 -3.54 28.97 -10.34
N LEU A 192 -2.66 28.52 -9.45
CA LEU A 192 -1.44 27.80 -9.81
C LEU A 192 -1.68 26.29 -9.73
N THR A 193 -2.08 25.68 -10.83
CA THR A 193 -2.49 24.26 -10.89
C THR A 193 -1.34 23.27 -11.09
N ASN A 194 -0.09 23.78 -11.14
CA ASN A 194 1.13 22.98 -11.29
C ASN A 194 1.79 22.58 -9.94
N ALA A 195 1.05 22.68 -8.83
CA ALA A 195 1.55 22.27 -7.53
C ALA A 195 1.25 20.78 -7.27
N VAL A 196 2.21 20.09 -6.64
CA VAL A 196 2.07 18.71 -6.18
C VAL A 196 2.59 18.57 -4.76
N CYS A 197 2.05 17.65 -3.96
CA CYS A 197 2.58 17.33 -2.64
C CYS A 197 3.20 15.94 -2.60
N CYS A 198 4.14 15.79 -1.67
CA CYS A 198 4.79 14.51 -1.39
C CYS A 198 4.22 13.78 -0.17
N PHE A 199 3.32 14.39 0.61
CA PHE A 199 2.73 13.93 1.88
C PHE A 199 3.72 13.79 3.05
N GLU A 200 4.95 13.42 2.78
CA GLU A 200 6.08 13.34 3.71
C GLU A 200 7.36 13.59 2.92
N VAL A 201 8.29 14.34 3.48
CA VAL A 201 9.56 14.71 2.80
C VAL A 201 10.34 13.48 2.30
N LYS A 202 10.38 12.39 3.09
CA LYS A 202 11.05 11.14 2.71
C LYS A 202 10.41 10.42 1.52
N ASN A 203 9.19 10.80 1.14
CA ASN A 203 8.45 10.18 0.03
C ASN A 203 8.89 10.71 -1.34
N VAL A 204 9.74 11.75 -1.40
CA VAL A 204 10.37 12.22 -2.64
C VAL A 204 11.56 11.33 -2.97
N THR A 205 11.40 10.45 -3.94
CA THR A 205 12.43 9.51 -4.38
C THR A 205 12.89 9.85 -5.80
N GLU A 206 14.09 9.40 -6.16
CA GLU A 206 14.61 9.53 -7.51
C GLU A 206 13.63 8.98 -8.56
N GLU A 207 13.05 7.80 -8.33
CA GLU A 207 12.06 7.19 -9.21
C GLU A 207 10.87 8.12 -9.47
N LYS A 208 10.36 8.81 -8.45
CA LYS A 208 9.24 9.75 -8.60
C LYS A 208 9.63 11.00 -9.36
N LEU A 209 10.84 11.51 -9.16
CA LEU A 209 11.35 12.64 -9.94
C LEU A 209 11.58 12.25 -11.40
N GLN A 210 12.09 11.07 -11.68
CA GLN A 210 12.21 10.53 -13.05
C GLN A 210 10.83 10.42 -13.72
N VAL A 211 9.81 10.00 -12.99
CA VAL A 211 8.43 9.95 -13.51
C VAL A 211 7.92 11.34 -13.89
N LEU A 212 8.24 12.38 -13.12
CA LEU A 212 7.91 13.76 -13.46
C LEU A 212 8.64 14.22 -14.74
N ALA A 213 9.93 13.95 -14.83
CA ALA A 213 10.74 14.30 -16.00
C ALA A 213 10.19 13.64 -17.29
N VAL A 214 9.86 12.33 -17.24
CA VAL A 214 9.22 11.61 -18.35
C VAL A 214 7.84 12.19 -18.70
N SER A 215 7.15 12.83 -17.73
CA SER A 215 5.86 13.49 -17.94
C SER A 215 5.97 14.87 -18.58
N GLY A 216 7.19 15.36 -18.85
CA GLY A 216 7.43 16.68 -19.45
C GLY A 216 7.75 17.79 -18.46
N VAL A 217 7.97 17.47 -17.19
CA VAL A 217 8.42 18.45 -16.17
C VAL A 217 9.88 18.81 -16.41
N GLU A 218 10.14 20.09 -16.58
CA GLU A 218 11.48 20.64 -16.87
C GLU A 218 12.20 21.15 -15.63
N GLY A 219 11.48 21.32 -14.52
CA GLY A 219 12.07 21.80 -13.27
C GLY A 219 11.11 21.68 -12.09
N VAL A 220 11.71 21.71 -10.89
CA VAL A 220 10.97 21.60 -9.63
C VAL A 220 11.31 22.79 -8.74
N ASP A 221 10.29 23.56 -8.36
CA ASP A 221 10.39 24.61 -7.33
C ASP A 221 9.97 23.99 -6.00
N VAL A 222 10.90 23.92 -5.04
CA VAL A 222 10.72 23.20 -3.78
C VAL A 222 10.27 24.14 -2.68
N PHE A 223 9.08 23.90 -2.12
CA PHE A 223 8.49 24.65 -1.01
C PHE A 223 8.09 23.68 0.10
N LEU A 224 9.08 23.12 0.79
CA LEU A 224 8.91 22.27 1.96
C LEU A 224 8.95 23.10 3.25
N ASP A 225 8.53 22.49 4.36
CA ASP A 225 8.57 23.15 5.66
C ASP A 225 10.00 23.58 6.01
N ASN A 226 10.15 24.75 6.65
CA ASN A 226 11.45 25.32 6.97
C ASN A 226 12.01 24.74 8.29
N ASP A 227 11.97 23.42 8.39
CA ASP A 227 12.63 22.66 9.46
C ASP A 227 13.83 21.86 8.91
N GLU A 228 14.55 21.17 9.79
CA GLU A 228 15.74 20.40 9.43
C GLU A 228 15.41 19.30 8.39
N ALA A 229 14.26 18.64 8.51
CA ALA A 229 13.84 17.59 7.59
C ALA A 229 13.52 18.16 6.21
N GLY A 230 12.75 19.26 6.13
CA GLY A 230 12.40 19.92 4.87
C GLY A 230 13.62 20.50 4.16
N GLN A 231 14.53 21.15 4.89
CA GLN A 231 15.78 21.68 4.33
C GLN A 231 16.69 20.58 3.80
N GLY A 232 16.86 19.47 4.55
CA GLY A 232 17.65 18.31 4.12
C GLY A 232 17.07 17.67 2.87
N GLN A 233 15.75 17.54 2.79
CA GLN A 233 15.09 16.97 1.61
C GLN A 233 15.15 17.93 0.40
N ALA A 234 15.03 19.23 0.60
CA ALA A 234 15.18 20.21 -0.47
C ALA A 234 16.57 20.14 -1.11
N ALA A 235 17.62 20.00 -0.29
CA ALA A 235 18.98 19.79 -0.78
C ALA A 235 19.11 18.49 -1.59
N LYS A 236 18.51 17.40 -1.11
CA LYS A 236 18.51 16.13 -1.82
C LYS A 236 17.74 16.18 -3.16
N VAL A 237 16.58 16.84 -3.19
CA VAL A 237 15.82 17.02 -4.45
C VAL A 237 16.67 17.79 -5.47
N ARG A 238 17.37 18.82 -5.02
CA ARG A 238 18.28 19.60 -5.87
C ARG A 238 19.38 18.72 -6.45
N GLU A 239 20.06 17.93 -5.62
CA GLU A 239 21.10 16.98 -6.06
C GLU A 239 20.60 15.97 -7.08
N LEU A 240 19.36 15.49 -6.93
CA LEU A 240 18.75 14.53 -7.85
C LEU A 240 18.27 15.15 -9.18
N CYS A 241 18.11 16.48 -9.24
CA CYS A 241 17.67 17.21 -10.44
C CYS A 241 18.84 17.83 -11.24
N GLU A 242 20.05 17.91 -10.67
CA GLU A 242 21.28 18.37 -11.32
C GLU A 242 21.98 17.21 -12.06
#